data_c0170d5da6daa02f2c1731db21c6c266
#
_entry.id   c0170d5da6daa02f2c1731db21c6c266
#
_cell.length_a   1.000
_cell.length_b   1.000
_cell.length_c   1.000
_cell.angle_alpha   90.00
_cell.angle_beta   90.00
_cell.angle_gamma   90.00
#
_symmetry.space_group_name_H-M   'P 1'
#
loop_
_entity.id
_entity.type
_entity.pdbx_description
1 polymer ?
#
loop_
_entity_poly.entity_id
_entity_poly.type
_entity_poly.pdbx_seq_one_letter_code
_entity_poly.pdbx_strand_id
1 'polypeptide(L)'
;MLNNIYLKFSEYALLRDGLHPFANKYGATAEAILTEYTTNEDIVNSSVEDLVAFINSKSRGRIADPEETAKILQAAARNSYRLDKCLYEPLTISIASSFNCISSFERELKAIDKAILQTVQGLNPDEYTVLNSIPGIGKVYSAGILAEMGSIKAFPNANALAKYCGIIWNDNDSGDFVAEDKHMSKAGNRYLRYYIIEAAGSVIRHCPEYKAFYDRKYAETRTHQHKRALALTSRKFIRLLFGLLDKSQLYSPEKSR
;
A
#
# COMPACT_ATOMS: atom_id res chain seq x y z
N MET A 1 19.62 6.17 -5.73
CA MET A 1 19.30 5.00 -6.59
C MET A 1 18.68 5.39 -7.92
N LEU A 2 17.48 5.97 -8.00
CA LEU A 2 16.78 6.27 -9.25
C LEU A 2 17.65 7.09 -10.23
N ASN A 3 18.31 8.14 -9.77
CA ASN A 3 19.22 8.95 -10.62
C ASN A 3 20.36 8.12 -11.19
N ASN A 4 20.91 7.16 -10.43
CA ASN A 4 21.98 6.30 -10.92
C ASN A 4 21.48 5.31 -11.99
N ILE A 5 20.23 4.83 -11.86
CA ILE A 5 19.58 4.04 -12.89
C ILE A 5 19.41 4.87 -14.17
N TYR A 6 18.94 6.13 -14.08
CA TYR A 6 18.82 7.02 -15.24
C TYR A 6 20.14 7.35 -15.90
N LEU A 7 21.20 7.54 -15.10
CA LEU A 7 22.53 7.77 -15.63
C LEU A 7 23.04 6.54 -16.39
N LYS A 8 22.88 5.35 -15.81
CA LYS A 8 23.34 4.10 -16.44
C LYS A 8 22.48 3.69 -17.62
N PHE A 9 21.17 3.85 -17.52
CA PHE A 9 20.18 3.33 -18.46
C PHE A 9 19.02 4.32 -18.58
N SER A 10 19.22 5.41 -19.34
CA SER A 10 18.31 6.56 -19.36
C SER A 10 16.89 6.19 -19.79
N GLU A 11 16.73 5.32 -20.77
CA GLU A 11 15.43 4.93 -21.32
C GLU A 11 14.72 3.85 -20.48
N TYR A 12 15.41 3.21 -19.54
CA TYR A 12 14.82 2.17 -18.69
C TYR A 12 13.59 2.65 -17.91
N ALA A 13 13.58 3.91 -17.52
CA ALA A 13 12.55 4.46 -16.67
C ALA A 13 11.75 5.59 -17.35
N LEU A 14 12.20 6.05 -18.52
CA LEU A 14 11.54 7.09 -19.33
C LEU A 14 10.65 6.51 -20.44
N LEU A 15 10.51 5.19 -20.53
CA LEU A 15 9.63 4.57 -21.51
C LEU A 15 8.21 5.15 -21.36
N ARG A 16 7.80 5.91 -22.36
CA ARG A 16 6.50 6.54 -22.48
C ARG A 16 5.44 5.47 -22.74
N ASP A 17 4.20 5.74 -22.35
CA ASP A 17 3.02 5.01 -22.79
C ASP A 17 2.93 3.52 -22.38
N GLY A 18 3.33 3.20 -21.13
CA GLY A 18 3.11 1.85 -20.57
C GLY A 18 4.12 0.78 -20.98
N LEU A 19 5.10 1.11 -21.80
CA LEU A 19 6.17 0.20 -22.26
C LEU A 19 7.30 0.04 -21.22
N HIS A 20 6.96 -0.13 -19.94
CA HIS A 20 7.97 -0.45 -18.94
C HIS A 20 8.36 -1.93 -19.06
N PRO A 21 9.66 -2.27 -19.11
CA PRO A 21 10.09 -3.67 -19.20
C PRO A 21 9.64 -4.48 -17.99
N PHE A 22 9.48 -3.84 -16.82
CA PHE A 22 9.01 -4.49 -15.61
C PHE A 22 7.97 -3.64 -14.88
N ALA A 23 6.89 -4.27 -14.43
CA ALA A 23 5.85 -3.62 -13.61
C ALA A 23 6.43 -3.06 -12.29
N ASN A 24 7.39 -3.77 -11.69
CA ASN A 24 8.16 -3.30 -10.54
C ASN A 24 9.61 -2.98 -10.95
N LYS A 25 9.93 -1.69 -11.01
CA LYS A 25 11.27 -1.18 -11.34
C LYS A 25 12.38 -1.61 -10.36
N TYR A 26 11.99 -2.04 -9.17
CA TYR A 26 12.88 -2.44 -8.08
C TYR A 26 12.73 -3.92 -7.72
N GLY A 27 12.06 -4.71 -8.56
CA GLY A 27 11.92 -6.14 -8.36
C GLY A 27 13.20 -6.91 -8.71
N ALA A 28 13.29 -8.16 -8.26
CA ALA A 28 14.49 -9.00 -8.42
C ALA A 28 14.97 -9.15 -9.87
N THR A 29 14.06 -9.21 -10.86
CA THR A 29 14.44 -9.29 -12.27
C THR A 29 15.03 -7.97 -12.76
N ALA A 30 14.46 -6.83 -12.33
CA ALA A 30 14.97 -5.50 -12.65
C ALA A 30 16.36 -5.27 -12.00
N GLU A 31 16.53 -5.67 -10.74
CA GLU A 31 17.81 -5.66 -10.04
C GLU A 31 18.86 -6.43 -10.84
N ALA A 32 18.55 -7.67 -11.23
CA ALA A 32 19.49 -8.51 -11.97
C ALA A 32 19.91 -7.88 -13.30
N ILE A 33 18.98 -7.31 -14.08
CA ILE A 33 19.32 -6.59 -15.33
C ILE A 33 20.23 -5.40 -15.04
N LEU A 34 19.93 -4.61 -14.00
CA LEU A 34 20.66 -3.39 -13.68
C LEU A 34 22.05 -3.64 -13.06
N THR A 35 22.28 -4.83 -12.49
CA THR A 35 23.53 -5.17 -11.80
C THR A 35 24.40 -6.18 -12.52
N GLU A 36 23.82 -7.13 -13.27
CA GLU A 36 24.57 -8.16 -13.96
C GLU A 36 24.99 -7.74 -15.38
N TYR A 37 24.18 -6.90 -16.06
CA TYR A 37 24.62 -6.24 -17.28
C TYR A 37 25.35 -4.94 -16.94
N THR A 38 26.67 -4.89 -17.20
CA THR A 38 27.48 -3.73 -16.79
C THR A 38 27.18 -2.52 -17.65
N THR A 39 27.07 -2.70 -18.97
CA THR A 39 26.84 -1.62 -19.95
C THR A 39 25.53 -1.81 -20.72
N ASN A 40 25.06 -0.74 -21.36
CA ASN A 40 23.92 -0.84 -22.28
C ASN A 40 24.27 -1.68 -23.52
N GLU A 41 25.54 -1.67 -23.95
CA GLU A 41 26.05 -2.49 -25.05
C GLU A 41 25.92 -3.98 -24.77
N ASP A 42 26.11 -4.41 -23.52
CA ASP A 42 25.98 -5.81 -23.14
C ASP A 42 24.55 -6.31 -23.39
N ILE A 43 23.55 -5.47 -23.13
CA ILE A 43 22.14 -5.80 -23.40
C ILE A 43 21.86 -5.77 -24.91
N VAL A 44 22.39 -4.79 -25.64
CA VAL A 44 22.19 -4.65 -27.10
C VAL A 44 22.81 -5.82 -27.84
N ASN A 45 23.98 -6.29 -27.42
CA ASN A 45 24.73 -7.35 -28.05
C ASN A 45 24.30 -8.76 -27.66
N SER A 46 23.51 -8.90 -26.60
CA SER A 46 22.93 -10.19 -26.21
C SER A 46 21.86 -10.62 -27.23
N SER A 47 21.78 -11.91 -27.51
CA SER A 47 20.67 -12.43 -28.32
C SER A 47 19.33 -12.29 -27.56
N VAL A 48 18.22 -12.26 -28.30
CA VAL A 48 16.89 -12.24 -27.67
C VAL A 48 16.68 -13.50 -26.84
N GLU A 49 17.14 -14.63 -27.32
CA GLU A 49 17.08 -15.94 -26.67
C GLU A 49 17.82 -15.94 -25.33
N ASP A 50 19.03 -15.37 -25.27
CA ASP A 50 19.81 -15.25 -24.04
C ASP A 50 19.13 -14.34 -23.02
N LEU A 51 18.59 -13.21 -23.47
CA LEU A 51 17.84 -12.30 -22.60
C LEU A 51 16.55 -12.96 -22.08
N VAL A 52 15.84 -13.71 -22.91
CA VAL A 52 14.65 -14.48 -22.49
C VAL A 52 15.02 -15.50 -21.46
N ALA A 53 16.08 -16.29 -21.68
CA ALA A 53 16.58 -17.27 -20.72
C ALA A 53 16.96 -16.60 -19.38
N PHE A 54 17.67 -15.48 -19.45
CA PHE A 54 18.04 -14.68 -18.28
C PHE A 54 16.81 -14.18 -17.52
N ILE A 55 15.86 -13.53 -18.20
CA ILE A 55 14.63 -13.00 -17.63
C ILE A 55 13.84 -14.12 -16.95
N ASN A 56 13.66 -15.28 -17.62
CA ASN A 56 12.95 -16.41 -17.07
C ASN A 56 13.61 -16.98 -15.81
N SER A 57 14.94 -17.07 -15.79
CA SER A 57 15.68 -17.54 -14.63
C SER A 57 15.48 -16.64 -13.41
N LYS A 58 15.54 -15.31 -13.60
CA LYS A 58 15.43 -14.30 -12.52
C LYS A 58 13.99 -14.05 -12.09
N SER A 59 13.03 -14.14 -13.02
CA SER A 59 11.59 -13.97 -12.73
C SER A 59 10.93 -15.23 -12.18
N ARG A 60 11.59 -16.38 -12.28
CA ARG A 60 11.00 -17.69 -11.96
C ARG A 60 9.72 -17.96 -12.79
N GLY A 61 9.72 -17.55 -14.06
CA GLY A 61 8.60 -17.72 -14.96
C GLY A 61 7.36 -16.86 -14.66
N ARG A 62 7.49 -15.78 -13.89
CA ARG A 62 6.35 -14.90 -13.52
C ARG A 62 6.08 -13.80 -14.55
N ILE A 63 6.93 -13.61 -15.54
CA ILE A 63 6.72 -12.65 -16.61
C ILE A 63 5.92 -13.34 -17.72
N ALA A 64 4.76 -12.77 -18.07
CA ALA A 64 3.83 -13.39 -19.03
C ALA A 64 4.41 -13.47 -20.43
N ASP A 65 5.14 -12.43 -20.86
CA ASP A 65 5.80 -12.36 -22.15
C ASP A 65 7.28 -11.95 -22.00
N PRO A 66 8.19 -12.92 -21.79
CA PRO A 66 9.62 -12.66 -21.64
C PRO A 66 10.26 -12.19 -22.95
N GLU A 67 9.74 -12.61 -24.10
CA GLU A 67 10.28 -12.22 -25.43
C GLU A 67 10.00 -10.76 -25.72
N GLU A 68 8.77 -10.31 -25.51
CA GLU A 68 8.41 -8.89 -25.64
C GLU A 68 9.20 -8.04 -24.63
N THR A 69 9.36 -8.50 -23.39
CA THR A 69 10.18 -7.83 -22.38
C THR A 69 11.64 -7.70 -22.82
N ALA A 70 12.23 -8.73 -23.42
CA ALA A 70 13.60 -8.70 -23.97
C ALA A 70 13.74 -7.69 -25.11
N LYS A 71 12.78 -7.65 -26.03
CA LYS A 71 12.75 -6.67 -27.14
C LYS A 71 12.64 -5.22 -26.61
N ILE A 72 11.78 -4.99 -25.62
CA ILE A 72 11.64 -3.67 -24.98
C ILE A 72 12.96 -3.27 -24.30
N LEU A 73 13.62 -4.17 -23.59
CA LEU A 73 14.93 -3.92 -22.96
C LEU A 73 16.00 -3.57 -23.97
N GLN A 74 16.10 -4.32 -25.09
CA GLN A 74 17.06 -4.02 -26.15
C GLN A 74 16.78 -2.66 -26.81
N ALA A 75 15.50 -2.36 -27.08
CA ALA A 75 15.11 -1.07 -27.63
C ALA A 75 15.48 0.09 -26.69
N ALA A 76 15.18 -0.05 -25.41
CA ALA A 76 15.56 0.92 -24.40
C ALA A 76 17.09 1.07 -24.28
N ALA A 77 17.83 -0.04 -24.32
CA ALA A 77 19.30 0.00 -24.28
C ALA A 77 19.89 0.69 -25.53
N ARG A 78 19.35 0.45 -26.71
CA ARG A 78 19.79 1.12 -27.96
C ARG A 78 19.57 2.63 -27.91
N ASN A 79 18.45 3.07 -27.36
CA ASN A 79 18.05 4.47 -27.30
C ASN A 79 18.64 5.22 -26.10
N SER A 80 19.24 4.51 -25.16
CA SER A 80 19.84 5.12 -23.95
C SER A 80 21.12 5.87 -24.29
N TYR A 81 21.36 6.96 -23.56
CA TYR A 81 22.59 7.72 -23.64
C TYR A 81 23.80 6.84 -23.30
N ARG A 82 24.92 7.04 -24.01
CA ARG A 82 26.18 6.33 -23.78
C ARG A 82 27.06 7.13 -22.84
N LEU A 83 27.45 6.50 -21.73
CA LEU A 83 28.44 7.05 -20.81
C LEU A 83 29.87 6.65 -21.24
N ASP A 84 30.85 7.34 -20.70
CA ASP A 84 32.23 6.85 -20.72
C ASP A 84 32.31 5.51 -19.96
N LYS A 85 33.08 4.57 -20.55
CA LYS A 85 33.17 3.19 -20.03
C LYS A 85 33.59 3.13 -18.57
N CYS A 86 34.43 4.06 -18.10
CA CYS A 86 34.91 4.10 -16.72
C CYS A 86 33.81 4.46 -15.70
N LEU A 87 32.66 4.97 -16.13
CA LEU A 87 31.55 5.36 -15.26
C LEU A 87 30.56 4.22 -14.99
N TYR A 88 30.50 3.22 -15.84
CA TYR A 88 29.51 2.14 -15.71
C TYR A 88 29.73 1.27 -14.48
N GLU A 89 30.98 0.90 -14.19
CA GLU A 89 31.29 0.04 -13.03
C GLU A 89 30.94 0.71 -11.69
N PRO A 90 31.38 1.96 -11.41
CA PRO A 90 30.98 2.67 -10.19
C PRO A 90 29.47 2.84 -10.04
N LEU A 91 28.75 3.10 -11.15
CA LEU A 91 27.30 3.21 -11.14
C LEU A 91 26.63 1.87 -10.82
N THR A 92 27.13 0.78 -11.41
CA THR A 92 26.62 -0.58 -11.15
C THR A 92 26.80 -0.96 -9.68
N ILE A 93 27.99 -0.69 -9.11
CA ILE A 93 28.27 -0.91 -7.68
C ILE A 93 27.30 -0.08 -6.80
N SER A 94 27.09 1.19 -7.12
CA SER A 94 26.18 2.08 -6.38
C SER A 94 24.74 1.63 -6.46
N ILE A 95 24.29 1.14 -7.62
CA ILE A 95 22.97 0.56 -7.81
C ILE A 95 22.81 -0.71 -6.99
N ALA A 96 23.76 -1.65 -7.07
CA ALA A 96 23.77 -2.90 -6.29
C ALA A 96 23.75 -2.63 -4.78
N SER A 97 24.56 -1.68 -4.29
CA SER A 97 24.55 -1.26 -2.89
C SER A 97 23.17 -0.73 -2.46
N SER A 98 22.52 0.06 -3.33
CA SER A 98 21.15 0.57 -3.06
C SER A 98 20.12 -0.57 -2.97
N PHE A 99 20.20 -1.59 -3.83
CA PHE A 99 19.32 -2.77 -3.75
C PHE A 99 19.58 -3.58 -2.47
N ASN A 100 20.83 -3.75 -2.06
CA ASN A 100 21.17 -4.42 -0.80
C ASN A 100 20.57 -3.68 0.41
N CYS A 101 20.59 -2.35 0.41
CA CYS A 101 19.92 -1.55 1.45
C CYS A 101 18.40 -1.77 1.44
N ILE A 102 17.74 -1.74 0.28
CA ILE A 102 16.30 -1.99 0.15
C ILE A 102 15.96 -3.37 0.70
N SER A 103 16.67 -4.42 0.26
CA SER A 103 16.45 -5.80 0.71
C SER A 103 16.65 -5.96 2.22
N SER A 104 17.64 -5.26 2.78
CA SER A 104 17.87 -5.24 4.23
C SER A 104 16.70 -4.60 4.96
N PHE A 105 16.24 -3.42 4.52
CA PHE A 105 15.07 -2.76 5.13
C PHE A 105 13.80 -3.60 5.03
N GLU A 106 13.55 -4.24 3.88
CA GLU A 106 12.38 -5.12 3.73
C GLU A 106 12.42 -6.31 4.69
N ARG A 107 13.61 -6.87 4.93
CA ARG A 107 13.78 -7.97 5.91
C ARG A 107 13.49 -7.48 7.33
N GLU A 108 14.06 -6.33 7.72
CA GLU A 108 13.84 -5.75 9.05
C GLU A 108 12.37 -5.36 9.26
N LEU A 109 11.71 -4.77 8.26
CA LEU A 109 10.28 -4.46 8.31
C LEU A 109 9.45 -5.72 8.56
N LYS A 110 9.71 -6.81 7.82
CA LYS A 110 9.02 -8.09 8.03
C LYS A 110 9.22 -8.65 9.45
N ALA A 111 10.42 -8.49 10.01
CA ALA A 111 10.72 -8.93 11.38
C ALA A 111 9.93 -8.09 12.40
N ILE A 112 9.89 -6.77 12.23
CA ILE A 112 9.13 -5.85 13.08
C ILE A 112 7.63 -6.14 12.98
N ASP A 113 7.07 -6.30 11.77
CA ASP A 113 5.67 -6.64 11.56
C ASP A 113 5.28 -7.95 12.27
N LYS A 114 6.16 -8.94 12.21
CA LYS A 114 5.97 -10.21 12.92
C LYS A 114 5.97 -10.02 14.44
N ALA A 115 6.90 -9.22 14.96
CA ALA A 115 7.00 -8.94 16.40
C ALA A 115 5.76 -8.18 16.90
N ILE A 116 5.29 -7.16 16.16
CA ILE A 116 4.06 -6.42 16.47
C ILE A 116 2.87 -7.38 16.53
N LEU A 117 2.73 -8.23 15.51
CA LEU A 117 1.63 -9.20 15.44
C LEU A 117 1.62 -10.13 16.66
N GLN A 118 2.78 -10.70 17.01
CA GLN A 118 2.92 -11.59 18.16
C GLN A 118 2.60 -10.89 19.48
N THR A 119 3.08 -9.65 19.66
CA THR A 119 2.82 -8.85 20.83
C THR A 119 1.32 -8.55 20.99
N VAL A 120 0.68 -8.10 19.92
CA VAL A 120 -0.77 -7.77 19.95
C VAL A 120 -1.62 -9.01 20.22
N GLN A 121 -1.29 -10.15 19.59
CA GLN A 121 -1.97 -11.42 19.84
C GLN A 121 -1.80 -11.91 21.29
N GLY A 122 -0.64 -11.66 21.87
CA GLY A 122 -0.38 -12.04 23.29
C GLY A 122 -1.07 -11.14 24.30
N LEU A 123 -1.18 -9.83 24.01
CA LEU A 123 -1.80 -8.86 24.92
C LEU A 123 -3.34 -8.84 24.85
N ASN A 124 -3.89 -8.94 23.63
CA ASN A 124 -5.32 -8.77 23.36
C ASN A 124 -5.87 -9.88 22.44
N PRO A 125 -5.81 -11.17 22.84
CA PRO A 125 -6.17 -12.29 21.97
C PRO A 125 -7.65 -12.27 21.56
N ASP A 126 -8.54 -11.91 22.47
CA ASP A 126 -9.98 -11.89 22.23
C ASP A 126 -10.36 -10.74 21.28
N GLU A 127 -9.87 -9.54 21.54
CA GLU A 127 -10.09 -8.37 20.68
C GLU A 127 -9.50 -8.58 19.26
N TYR A 128 -8.31 -9.21 19.20
CA TYR A 128 -7.70 -9.57 17.93
C TYR A 128 -8.57 -10.57 17.14
N THR A 129 -9.12 -11.59 17.79
CA THR A 129 -10.01 -12.58 17.19
C THR A 129 -11.30 -11.93 16.68
N VAL A 130 -11.88 -11.04 17.47
CA VAL A 130 -13.08 -10.27 17.09
C VAL A 130 -12.82 -9.44 15.84
N LEU A 131 -11.72 -8.71 15.76
CA LEU A 131 -11.40 -7.89 14.60
C LEU A 131 -11.17 -8.74 13.35
N ASN A 132 -10.44 -9.84 13.46
CA ASN A 132 -10.20 -10.74 12.31
C ASN A 132 -11.46 -11.45 11.82
N SER A 133 -12.55 -11.49 12.58
CA SER A 133 -13.83 -12.04 12.12
C SER A 133 -14.54 -11.15 11.12
N ILE A 134 -14.17 -9.87 11.02
CA ILE A 134 -14.80 -8.91 10.11
C ILE A 134 -14.25 -9.15 8.68
N PRO A 135 -15.12 -9.38 7.66
CA PRO A 135 -14.66 -9.58 6.30
C PRO A 135 -13.82 -8.40 5.78
N GLY A 136 -12.63 -8.70 5.29
CA GLY A 136 -11.68 -7.70 4.80
C GLY A 136 -10.72 -7.17 5.86
N ILE A 137 -10.87 -7.55 7.13
CA ILE A 137 -9.92 -7.21 8.19
C ILE A 137 -8.95 -8.38 8.36
N GLY A 138 -7.70 -8.13 8.00
CA GLY A 138 -6.62 -9.11 8.15
C GLY A 138 -5.68 -8.75 9.31
N LYS A 139 -4.65 -9.56 9.47
CA LYS A 139 -3.68 -9.47 10.56
C LYS A 139 -3.08 -8.07 10.76
N VAL A 140 -2.74 -7.39 9.67
CA VAL A 140 -2.12 -6.05 9.72
C VAL A 140 -3.09 -5.00 10.26
N TYR A 141 -4.34 -5.00 9.76
CA TYR A 141 -5.33 -4.04 10.24
C TYR A 141 -5.74 -4.30 11.69
N SER A 142 -5.93 -5.58 12.07
CA SER A 142 -6.24 -5.93 13.46
C SER A 142 -5.13 -5.50 14.41
N ALA A 143 -3.87 -5.84 14.07
CA ALA A 143 -2.73 -5.48 14.90
C ALA A 143 -2.54 -3.96 15.01
N GLY A 144 -2.62 -3.25 13.87
CA GLY A 144 -2.45 -1.79 13.84
C GLY A 144 -3.56 -1.05 14.59
N ILE A 145 -4.82 -1.48 14.45
CA ILE A 145 -5.94 -0.89 15.20
C ILE A 145 -5.75 -1.09 16.69
N LEU A 146 -5.43 -2.31 17.14
CA LEU A 146 -5.25 -2.61 18.57
C LEU A 146 -4.03 -1.91 19.16
N ALA A 147 -2.91 -1.89 18.44
CA ALA A 147 -1.69 -1.20 18.90
C ALA A 147 -1.93 0.30 19.14
N GLU A 148 -2.72 0.96 18.28
CA GLU A 148 -2.99 2.39 18.36
C GLU A 148 -4.17 2.74 19.28
N MET A 149 -5.14 1.84 19.39
CA MET A 149 -6.33 2.03 20.23
C MET A 149 -6.05 1.68 21.70
N GLY A 150 -5.18 0.69 21.94
CA GLY A 150 -5.02 0.07 23.24
C GLY A 150 -6.21 -0.83 23.59
N SER A 151 -7.00 -0.47 24.57
CA SER A 151 -8.21 -1.21 24.95
C SER A 151 -9.48 -0.45 24.58
N ILE A 152 -10.48 -1.18 24.08
CA ILE A 152 -11.81 -0.60 23.79
C ILE A 152 -12.47 -0.03 25.07
N LYS A 153 -12.17 -0.58 26.22
CA LYS A 153 -12.71 -0.14 27.53
C LYS A 153 -12.30 1.28 27.93
N ALA A 154 -11.25 1.83 27.27
CA ALA A 154 -10.85 3.23 27.44
C ALA A 154 -11.86 4.24 26.84
N PHE A 155 -12.79 3.77 26.03
CA PHE A 155 -13.75 4.61 25.33
C PHE A 155 -15.18 4.33 25.82
N PRO A 156 -15.92 5.35 26.31
CA PRO A 156 -17.29 5.16 26.80
C PRO A 156 -18.29 4.84 25.68
N ASN A 157 -17.98 5.16 24.42
CA ASN A 157 -18.85 4.91 23.27
C ASN A 157 -18.09 5.09 21.93
N ALA A 158 -18.73 4.67 20.83
CA ALA A 158 -18.18 4.80 19.49
C ALA A 158 -17.87 6.25 19.06
N ASN A 159 -18.56 7.25 19.64
CA ASN A 159 -18.30 8.66 19.35
C ASN A 159 -16.97 9.11 19.96
N ALA A 160 -16.65 8.66 21.16
CA ALA A 160 -15.38 8.93 21.81
C ALA A 160 -14.20 8.32 21.01
N LEU A 161 -14.36 7.07 20.56
CA LEU A 161 -13.36 6.44 19.69
C LEU A 161 -13.18 7.20 18.37
N ALA A 162 -14.27 7.64 17.75
CA ALA A 162 -14.20 8.40 16.52
C ALA A 162 -13.57 9.81 16.73
N LYS A 163 -13.80 10.44 17.86
CA LYS A 163 -13.14 11.68 18.25
C LYS A 163 -11.64 11.44 18.44
N TYR A 164 -11.27 10.36 19.10
CA TYR A 164 -9.87 9.97 19.27
C TYR A 164 -9.16 9.70 17.94
N CYS A 165 -9.85 9.12 16.93
CA CYS A 165 -9.34 8.98 15.58
C CYS A 165 -9.34 10.30 14.77
N GLY A 166 -10.10 11.31 15.23
CA GLY A 166 -10.34 12.53 14.46
C GLY A 166 -11.24 12.32 13.24
N ILE A 167 -12.10 11.28 13.25
CA ILE A 167 -13.12 11.01 12.22
C ILE A 167 -14.46 11.54 12.72
N ILE A 168 -14.49 12.83 12.94
CA ILE A 168 -15.66 13.62 13.33
C ILE A 168 -15.73 14.88 12.47
N TRP A 169 -16.93 15.43 12.36
CA TRP A 169 -17.18 16.72 11.72
C TRP A 169 -17.62 17.69 12.80
N ASN A 170 -16.93 18.79 12.90
CA ASN A 170 -17.31 19.87 13.82
C ASN A 170 -18.36 20.73 13.14
N ASP A 171 -19.32 21.18 13.88
CA ASP A 171 -20.22 22.23 13.46
C ASP A 171 -19.45 23.55 13.55
N ASN A 172 -19.25 24.19 12.41
CA ASN A 172 -18.63 25.53 12.31
C ASN A 172 -19.75 26.58 12.25
N ASP A 173 -20.63 26.53 13.24
CA ASP A 173 -21.75 27.44 13.34
C ASP A 173 -21.33 28.58 14.31
N SER A 174 -21.37 29.83 13.89
CA SER A 174 -21.15 30.98 14.74
C SER A 174 -22.27 32.01 14.52
N GLY A 175 -23.12 32.21 15.52
CA GLY A 175 -24.29 33.06 15.40
C GLY A 175 -25.25 32.57 14.31
N ASP A 176 -25.60 33.42 13.38
CA ASP A 176 -26.49 33.12 12.26
C ASP A 176 -25.79 32.45 11.06
N PHE A 177 -24.46 32.18 11.14
CA PHE A 177 -23.69 31.54 10.09
C PHE A 177 -23.64 30.03 10.28
N VAL A 178 -24.22 29.29 9.34
CA VAL A 178 -24.14 27.83 9.25
C VAL A 178 -23.23 27.49 8.05
N ALA A 179 -22.09 26.85 8.31
CA ALA A 179 -21.19 26.45 7.24
C ALA A 179 -21.81 25.33 6.38
N GLU A 180 -21.92 25.57 5.07
CA GLU A 180 -22.38 24.55 4.11
C GLU A 180 -21.44 23.36 4.01
N ASP A 181 -20.12 23.59 4.11
CA ASP A 181 -19.09 22.54 4.04
C ASP A 181 -18.48 22.25 5.42
N LYS A 182 -18.81 21.05 5.93
CA LYS A 182 -18.24 20.54 7.19
C LYS A 182 -17.03 19.64 6.89
N HIS A 183 -15.86 20.11 7.23
CA HIS A 183 -14.63 19.33 7.08
C HIS A 183 -14.41 18.34 8.23
N MET A 184 -13.84 17.18 7.91
CA MET A 184 -13.41 16.22 8.94
C MET A 184 -12.30 16.85 9.79
N SER A 185 -12.45 16.79 11.12
CA SER A 185 -11.57 17.46 12.09
C SER A 185 -10.10 17.07 11.96
N LYS A 186 -9.82 15.77 11.72
CA LYS A 186 -8.47 15.19 11.70
C LYS A 186 -7.64 15.42 12.98
N ALA A 187 -8.19 16.08 13.99
CA ALA A 187 -7.58 16.19 15.31
C ALA A 187 -7.69 14.87 16.06
N GLY A 188 -6.55 14.33 16.51
CA GLY A 188 -6.50 13.04 17.21
C GLY A 188 -5.42 12.11 16.67
N ASN A 189 -5.48 10.83 17.04
CA ASN A 189 -4.49 9.84 16.64
C ASN A 189 -4.52 9.58 15.13
N ARG A 190 -3.46 10.08 14.45
CA ARG A 190 -3.34 9.98 12.98
C ARG A 190 -3.10 8.55 12.49
N TYR A 191 -2.44 7.72 13.30
CA TYR A 191 -2.12 6.34 12.93
C TYR A 191 -3.36 5.46 13.06
N LEU A 192 -4.11 5.59 14.15
CA LEU A 192 -5.40 4.90 14.27
C LEU A 192 -6.37 5.32 13.15
N ARG A 193 -6.42 6.62 12.82
CA ARG A 193 -7.22 7.11 11.69
C ARG A 193 -6.81 6.45 10.37
N TYR A 194 -5.49 6.32 10.12
CA TYR A 194 -4.98 5.64 8.93
C TYR A 194 -5.48 4.20 8.86
N TYR A 195 -5.28 3.41 9.92
CA TYR A 195 -5.73 2.01 9.95
C TYR A 195 -7.25 1.88 9.81
N ILE A 196 -8.02 2.73 10.43
CA ILE A 196 -9.50 2.72 10.32
C ILE A 196 -9.96 3.03 8.88
N ILE A 197 -9.35 4.01 8.21
CA ILE A 197 -9.71 4.38 6.83
C ILE A 197 -9.34 3.25 5.86
N GLU A 198 -8.14 2.71 5.96
CA GLU A 198 -7.68 1.60 5.12
C GLU A 198 -8.50 0.32 5.37
N ALA A 199 -8.78 0.01 6.62
CA ALA A 199 -9.65 -1.10 7.01
C ALA A 199 -11.07 -0.93 6.43
N ALA A 200 -11.66 0.26 6.52
CA ALA A 200 -12.97 0.55 5.94
C ALA A 200 -12.94 0.37 4.40
N GLY A 201 -11.88 0.79 3.73
CA GLY A 201 -11.66 0.55 2.30
C GLY A 201 -11.60 -0.94 1.96
N SER A 202 -11.02 -1.77 2.83
CA SER A 202 -11.01 -3.21 2.68
C SER A 202 -12.40 -3.82 2.92
N VAL A 203 -13.09 -3.41 3.98
CA VAL A 203 -14.44 -3.89 4.30
C VAL A 203 -15.44 -3.57 3.17
N ILE A 204 -15.33 -2.42 2.52
CA ILE A 204 -16.14 -2.06 1.33
C ILE A 204 -16.02 -3.14 0.24
N ARG A 205 -14.85 -3.71 0.02
CA ARG A 205 -14.61 -4.74 -1.00
C ARG A 205 -15.13 -6.12 -0.63
N HIS A 206 -15.26 -6.42 0.66
CA HIS A 206 -15.57 -7.76 1.17
C HIS A 206 -16.95 -7.87 1.82
N CYS A 207 -17.62 -6.75 2.11
CA CYS A 207 -18.92 -6.72 2.76
C CYS A 207 -19.96 -5.95 1.91
N PRO A 208 -20.95 -6.63 1.32
CA PRO A 208 -21.96 -6.01 0.44
C PRO A 208 -22.71 -4.84 1.08
N GLU A 209 -23.03 -4.92 2.38
CA GLU A 209 -23.71 -3.85 3.11
C GLU A 209 -22.86 -2.56 3.15
N TYR A 210 -21.55 -2.70 3.37
CA TYR A 210 -20.63 -1.56 3.36
C TYR A 210 -20.40 -1.01 1.98
N LYS A 211 -20.37 -1.88 0.96
CA LYS A 211 -20.32 -1.48 -0.44
C LYS A 211 -21.54 -0.65 -0.82
N ALA A 212 -22.74 -1.13 -0.52
CA ALA A 212 -23.99 -0.40 -0.80
C ALA A 212 -24.03 0.96 -0.06
N PHE A 213 -23.56 1.02 1.19
CA PHE A 213 -23.48 2.28 1.93
C PHE A 213 -22.51 3.25 1.27
N TYR A 214 -21.31 2.77 0.90
CA TYR A 214 -20.30 3.56 0.21
C TYR A 214 -20.82 4.12 -1.11
N ASP A 215 -21.41 3.27 -1.99
CA ASP A 215 -21.92 3.67 -3.30
C ASP A 215 -23.01 4.75 -3.17
N ARG A 216 -23.92 4.60 -2.21
CA ARG A 216 -24.92 5.63 -1.91
C ARG A 216 -24.24 6.95 -1.52
N LYS A 217 -23.24 6.91 -0.61
CA LYS A 217 -22.54 8.11 -0.18
C LYS A 217 -21.66 8.73 -1.28
N TYR A 218 -21.17 7.91 -2.19
CA TYR A 218 -20.44 8.35 -3.37
C TYR A 218 -21.34 9.14 -4.33
N ALA A 219 -22.58 8.67 -4.55
CA ALA A 219 -23.54 9.31 -5.44
C ALA A 219 -24.15 10.63 -4.90
N GLU A 220 -24.08 10.88 -3.57
CA GLU A 220 -24.70 12.07 -2.94
C GLU A 220 -24.04 13.40 -3.32
N THR A 221 -22.84 13.40 -3.88
CA THR A 221 -22.09 14.63 -4.20
C THR A 221 -21.37 14.51 -5.52
N ARG A 222 -21.09 15.65 -6.16
CA ARG A 222 -20.33 15.70 -7.42
C ARG A 222 -18.83 15.95 -7.20
N THR A 223 -18.42 16.45 -6.04
CA THR A 223 -17.03 16.79 -5.74
C THR A 223 -16.50 15.90 -4.61
N HIS A 224 -15.22 15.55 -4.68
CA HIS A 224 -14.53 14.74 -3.68
C HIS A 224 -15.26 13.44 -3.27
N GLN A 225 -16.05 12.86 -4.18
CA GLN A 225 -16.93 11.71 -3.97
C GLN A 225 -16.27 10.58 -3.17
N HIS A 226 -15.12 10.09 -3.66
CA HIS A 226 -14.41 8.98 -3.03
C HIS A 226 -13.98 9.30 -1.59
N LYS A 227 -13.32 10.44 -1.39
CA LYS A 227 -12.79 10.80 -0.05
C LYS A 227 -13.91 10.99 0.96
N ARG A 228 -15.00 11.64 0.54
CA ARG A 228 -16.19 11.84 1.39
C ARG A 228 -16.87 10.53 1.71
N ALA A 229 -17.16 9.70 0.72
CA ALA A 229 -17.83 8.41 0.91
C ALA A 229 -17.00 7.47 1.81
N LEU A 230 -15.67 7.42 1.61
CA LEU A 230 -14.77 6.63 2.42
C LEU A 230 -14.73 7.11 3.88
N ALA A 231 -14.66 8.42 4.13
CA ALA A 231 -14.67 8.98 5.47
C ALA A 231 -15.97 8.66 6.23
N LEU A 232 -17.13 8.79 5.56
CA LEU A 232 -18.43 8.44 6.14
C LEU A 232 -18.57 6.93 6.39
N THR A 233 -18.04 6.11 5.50
CA THR A 233 -18.00 4.65 5.67
C THR A 233 -17.07 4.26 6.83
N SER A 234 -15.94 4.92 6.97
CA SER A 234 -15.04 4.75 8.13
C SER A 234 -15.74 5.08 9.45
N ARG A 235 -16.60 6.10 9.44
CA ARG A 235 -17.41 6.43 10.63
C ARG A 235 -18.45 5.35 10.95
N LYS A 236 -19.09 4.75 9.92
CA LYS A 236 -19.97 3.59 10.10
C LYS A 236 -19.18 2.39 10.63
N PHE A 237 -17.98 2.17 10.08
CA PHE A 237 -17.10 1.08 10.49
C PHE A 237 -16.69 1.20 11.98
N ILE A 238 -16.36 2.40 12.47
CA ILE A 238 -16.06 2.62 13.90
C ILE A 238 -17.21 2.17 14.80
N ARG A 239 -18.46 2.39 14.40
CA ARG A 239 -19.63 1.95 15.18
C ARG A 239 -19.72 0.43 15.26
N LEU A 240 -19.47 -0.26 14.13
CA LEU A 240 -19.42 -1.71 14.10
C LEU A 240 -18.29 -2.24 14.98
N LEU A 241 -17.08 -1.73 14.78
CA LEU A 241 -15.88 -2.11 15.51
C LEU A 241 -16.09 -1.96 17.02
N PHE A 242 -16.58 -0.80 17.46
CA PHE A 242 -16.87 -0.54 18.86
C PHE A 242 -17.88 -1.54 19.41
N GLY A 243 -19.01 -1.75 18.70
CA GLY A 243 -20.06 -2.66 19.17
C GLY A 243 -19.62 -4.12 19.27
N LEU A 244 -18.75 -4.59 18.35
CA LEU A 244 -18.23 -5.94 18.42
C LEU A 244 -17.20 -6.13 19.54
N LEU A 245 -16.29 -5.17 19.69
CA LEU A 245 -15.24 -5.22 20.73
C LEU A 245 -15.82 -5.05 22.14
N ASP A 246 -16.75 -4.11 22.32
CA ASP A 246 -17.41 -3.86 23.62
C ASP A 246 -18.18 -5.08 24.12
N LYS A 247 -18.80 -5.84 23.20
CA LYS A 247 -19.54 -7.06 23.50
C LYS A 247 -18.73 -8.34 23.40
N SER A 248 -17.46 -8.25 23.03
CA SER A 248 -16.60 -9.41 22.71
C SER A 248 -17.28 -10.40 21.75
N GLN A 249 -17.96 -9.86 20.73
CA GLN A 249 -18.79 -10.62 19.80
C GLN A 249 -18.14 -10.73 18.43
N LEU A 250 -18.11 -11.94 17.86
CA LEU A 250 -17.66 -12.15 16.47
C LEU A 250 -18.66 -11.51 15.49
N TYR A 251 -18.14 -11.07 14.36
CA TYR A 251 -18.95 -10.53 13.29
C TYR A 251 -19.89 -11.60 12.72
N SER A 252 -21.17 -11.26 12.56
CA SER A 252 -22.18 -12.08 11.90
C SER A 252 -23.00 -11.20 10.96
N PRO A 253 -23.08 -11.53 9.65
CA PRO A 253 -23.84 -10.75 8.66
C PRO A 253 -25.33 -10.62 9.03
N GLU A 254 -25.89 -11.65 9.68
CA GLU A 254 -27.34 -11.71 10.03
C GLU A 254 -27.72 -10.76 11.18
N LYS A 255 -26.72 -10.35 12.00
CA LYS A 255 -26.95 -9.47 13.17
C LYS A 255 -26.60 -8.01 12.91
N SER A 256 -26.13 -7.66 11.71
CA SER A 256 -25.74 -6.29 11.34
C SER A 256 -26.88 -5.49 10.68
N ARG A 257 -28.14 -5.97 10.76
CA ARG A 257 -29.34 -5.27 10.27
C ARG A 257 -29.96 -4.38 11.33
#